data_5e24c5dda295fdfe724e1742ff22a47b
#
_entry.id   5e24c5dda295fdfe724e1742ff22a47b
#
_cell.length_a   1.000
_cell.length_b   1.000
_cell.length_c   1.000
_cell.angle_alpha   90.00
_cell.angle_beta   90.00
_cell.angle_gamma   90.00
#
_symmetry.space_group_name_H-M   'P 1'
#
loop_
_entity.id
_entity.type
_entity.pdbx_description
1 polymer ?
#
loop_
_entity_poly.entity_id
_entity_poly.type
_entity_poly.pdbx_seq_one_letter_code
_entity_poly.pdbx_strand_id
1 'polypeptide(L)'
;LNIKCQLENLLSDQQDKTAISLNETYKRCKQWTDKTLEDIENLLTFSVDAYGLKACIQPTDIRELLTQITTEYRQNNSIGKQIDIQTEISPTVPLAQVDPLLLYSALGNLLGNAIKYSGTKVRIRIGCRREAKKWILTVQDDGYGIPPEEQKFIFQEYKRGQRYKGDKQRKGFGLGLCYVAAVVKAHHGHIQVNSDGKQGTEFIIEIPQRKAKRRKARS
;
A
#
# COMPACT_ATOMS: atom_id res chain seq x y z
N LEU A 1 -18.71 -10.09 18.43
CA LEU A 1 -20.10 -10.11 18.98
C LEU A 1 -20.72 -8.71 19.06
N ASN A 2 -19.93 -7.64 19.15
CA ASN A 2 -20.42 -6.29 19.46
C ASN A 2 -20.96 -5.50 18.24
N ILE A 3 -20.44 -5.73 17.03
CA ILE A 3 -20.84 -4.98 15.81
C ILE A 3 -22.26 -5.38 15.38
N LYS A 4 -22.58 -6.69 15.42
CA LYS A 4 -23.89 -7.21 15.03
C LYS A 4 -25.00 -6.70 15.96
N CYS A 5 -24.77 -6.72 17.28
CA CYS A 5 -25.72 -6.23 18.28
C CYS A 5 -25.99 -4.72 18.18
N GLN A 6 -24.96 -3.94 17.79
CA GLN A 6 -25.11 -2.49 17.60
C GLN A 6 -25.78 -2.13 16.27
N LEU A 7 -25.58 -2.92 15.21
CA LEU A 7 -26.33 -2.79 13.96
C LEU A 7 -27.81 -3.16 14.15
N GLU A 8 -28.09 -4.20 14.92
CA GLU A 8 -29.47 -4.61 15.27
C GLU A 8 -30.17 -3.54 16.11
N ASN A 9 -29.50 -2.91 17.08
CA ASN A 9 -30.02 -1.79 17.85
C ASN A 9 -30.27 -0.53 17.00
N LEU A 10 -29.44 -0.27 15.97
CA LEU A 10 -29.62 0.84 15.04
C LEU A 10 -30.82 0.61 14.10
N LEU A 11 -31.12 -0.64 13.74
CA LEU A 11 -32.24 -1.00 12.88
C LEU A 11 -33.57 -0.97 13.64
N SER A 12 -33.56 -1.19 14.95
CA SER A 12 -34.79 -1.15 15.78
C SER A 12 -35.29 0.25 16.15
N ASP A 13 -34.42 1.29 15.96
CA ASP A 13 -34.68 2.68 16.38
C ASP A 13 -35.22 3.57 15.23
N GLN A 14 -35.90 2.97 14.26
CA GLN A 14 -36.25 3.58 12.96
C GLN A 14 -37.46 4.48 12.93
N GLN A 15 -38.00 5.01 14.04
CA GLN A 15 -39.21 5.83 13.90
C GLN A 15 -39.03 7.34 13.93
N ASP A 16 -37.89 7.92 14.32
CA ASP A 16 -37.76 9.41 14.40
C ASP A 16 -36.35 9.99 14.36
N LYS A 17 -35.47 9.58 13.42
CA LYS A 17 -34.12 10.16 13.39
C LYS A 17 -33.72 10.75 12.04
N THR A 18 -33.69 12.07 12.02
CA THR A 18 -33.18 13.02 11.02
C THR A 18 -31.75 12.72 10.51
N ALA A 19 -31.37 13.30 9.39
CA ALA A 19 -30.05 13.24 8.74
C ALA A 19 -28.83 13.37 9.68
N ILE A 20 -29.00 13.95 10.86
CA ILE A 20 -27.99 14.09 11.92
C ILE A 20 -27.58 12.72 12.49
N SER A 21 -28.53 11.81 12.70
CA SER A 21 -28.29 10.46 13.22
C SER A 21 -27.52 9.59 12.22
N LEU A 22 -27.79 9.74 10.91
CA LEU A 22 -27.10 9.02 9.85
C LEU A 22 -25.61 9.45 9.77
N ASN A 23 -25.34 10.72 9.93
CA ASN A 23 -23.99 11.28 9.90
C ASN A 23 -23.18 10.86 11.14
N GLU A 24 -23.80 10.77 12.30
CA GLU A 24 -23.15 10.26 13.52
C GLU A 24 -22.85 8.77 13.43
N THR A 25 -23.79 7.98 12.89
CA THR A 25 -23.60 6.55 12.64
C THR A 25 -22.48 6.31 11.65
N TYR A 26 -22.43 7.06 10.55
CA TYR A 26 -21.33 7.01 9.58
C TYR A 26 -19.98 7.35 10.25
N LYS A 27 -19.91 8.40 11.06
CA LYS A 27 -18.69 8.78 11.80
C LYS A 27 -18.23 7.66 12.73
N ARG A 28 -19.16 7.03 13.45
CA ARG A 28 -18.86 5.90 14.36
C ARG A 28 -18.34 4.68 13.58
N CYS A 29 -19.04 4.26 12.53
CA CYS A 29 -18.59 3.16 11.68
C CYS A 29 -17.19 3.44 11.09
N LYS A 30 -16.95 4.66 10.62
CA LYS A 30 -15.64 5.07 10.11
C LYS A 30 -14.57 5.00 11.19
N GLN A 31 -14.83 5.49 12.41
CA GLN A 31 -13.88 5.39 13.52
C GLN A 31 -13.54 3.95 13.89
N TRP A 32 -14.53 3.05 13.84
CA TRP A 32 -14.32 1.63 14.15
C TRP A 32 -13.52 0.93 13.06
N THR A 33 -13.83 1.22 11.80
CA THR A 33 -13.06 0.71 10.67
C THR A 33 -11.61 1.19 10.73
N ASP A 34 -11.39 2.48 10.98
CA ASP A 34 -10.07 3.07 11.14
C ASP A 34 -9.28 2.39 12.28
N LYS A 35 -9.96 2.11 13.42
CA LYS A 35 -9.34 1.44 14.57
C LYS A 35 -9.02 -0.03 14.28
N THR A 36 -9.93 -0.74 13.62
CA THR A 36 -9.71 -2.15 13.24
C THR A 36 -8.55 -2.28 12.26
N LEU A 37 -8.44 -1.37 11.30
CA LEU A 37 -7.28 -1.32 10.39
C LEU A 37 -5.98 -1.06 11.15
N GLU A 38 -6.02 -0.15 12.14
CA GLU A 38 -4.89 0.09 13.05
C GLU A 38 -4.45 -1.18 13.78
N ASP A 39 -5.40 -1.89 14.38
CA ASP A 39 -5.10 -3.11 15.13
C ASP A 39 -4.53 -4.20 14.21
N ILE A 40 -5.04 -4.31 12.97
CA ILE A 40 -4.51 -5.23 11.95
C ILE A 40 -3.09 -4.82 11.52
N GLU A 41 -2.83 -3.54 11.26
CA GLU A 41 -1.49 -3.05 10.92
C GLU A 41 -0.49 -3.31 12.06
N ASN A 42 -0.90 -3.11 13.31
CA ASN A 42 -0.07 -3.42 14.48
C ASN A 42 0.24 -4.92 14.59
N LEU A 43 -0.76 -5.78 14.36
CA LEU A 43 -0.57 -7.24 14.37
C LEU A 43 0.35 -7.70 13.23
N LEU A 44 0.21 -7.14 12.04
CA LEU A 44 1.08 -7.44 10.90
C LEU A 44 2.52 -7.03 11.21
N THR A 45 2.74 -5.84 11.76
CA THR A 45 4.07 -5.34 12.13
C THR A 45 4.71 -6.22 13.21
N PHE A 46 3.96 -6.55 14.26
CA PHE A 46 4.41 -7.47 15.31
C PHE A 46 4.81 -8.85 14.75
N SER A 47 4.04 -9.37 13.78
CA SER A 47 4.37 -10.66 13.16
C SER A 47 5.61 -10.59 12.26
N VAL A 48 5.86 -9.45 11.62
CA VAL A 48 7.07 -9.20 10.81
C VAL A 48 8.32 -9.18 11.66
N ASP A 49 8.26 -8.54 12.83
CA ASP A 49 9.41 -8.41 13.75
C ASP A 49 9.69 -9.71 14.49
N ALA A 50 8.65 -10.37 15.01
CA ALA A 50 8.82 -11.55 15.85
C ALA A 50 9.21 -12.82 15.08
N TYR A 51 8.74 -12.98 13.81
CA TYR A 51 8.87 -14.22 13.05
C TYR A 51 9.58 -14.09 11.71
N GLY A 52 9.87 -12.88 11.28
CA GLY A 52 10.37 -12.56 9.93
C GLY A 52 9.33 -12.87 8.84
N LEU A 53 9.12 -11.96 7.92
CA LEU A 53 8.19 -12.17 6.81
C LEU A 53 8.76 -13.22 5.85
N LYS A 54 8.02 -14.32 5.63
CA LYS A 54 8.41 -15.37 4.67
C LYS A 54 7.55 -15.26 3.43
N ALA A 55 8.18 -14.94 2.29
CA ALA A 55 7.48 -14.88 1.01
C ALA A 55 7.25 -16.28 0.42
N CYS A 56 6.01 -16.54 -0.01
CA CYS A 56 5.63 -17.73 -0.77
C CYS A 56 5.86 -17.48 -2.26
N ILE A 57 7.11 -17.67 -2.71
CA ILE A 57 7.54 -17.32 -4.06
C ILE A 57 6.91 -18.26 -5.09
N GLN A 58 6.20 -17.70 -6.07
CA GLN A 58 5.58 -18.42 -7.17
C GLN A 58 5.66 -17.63 -8.49
N PRO A 59 5.50 -18.32 -9.66
CA PRO A 59 5.41 -17.64 -10.93
C PRO A 59 4.17 -16.72 -10.97
N THR A 60 4.37 -15.44 -11.16
CA THR A 60 3.30 -14.42 -11.09
C THR A 60 3.35 -13.53 -12.32
N ASP A 61 2.20 -13.31 -12.95
CA ASP A 61 2.06 -12.30 -14.00
C ASP A 61 1.96 -10.92 -13.37
N ILE A 62 3.02 -10.14 -13.47
CA ILE A 62 3.07 -8.79 -12.90
C ILE A 62 2.11 -7.84 -13.63
N ARG A 63 1.83 -8.07 -14.90
CA ARG A 63 0.88 -7.25 -15.68
C ARG A 63 -0.53 -7.40 -15.11
N GLU A 64 -0.95 -8.65 -14.86
CA GLU A 64 -2.25 -8.94 -14.27
C GLU A 64 -2.37 -8.32 -12.87
N LEU A 65 -1.36 -8.50 -12.02
CA LEU A 65 -1.32 -7.95 -10.67
C LEU A 65 -1.41 -6.42 -10.69
N LEU A 66 -0.64 -5.72 -11.55
CA LEU A 66 -0.69 -4.27 -11.67
C LEU A 66 -2.03 -3.78 -12.24
N THR A 67 -2.62 -4.51 -13.18
CA THR A 67 -3.94 -4.18 -13.73
C THR A 67 -5.01 -4.28 -12.66
N GLN A 68 -4.99 -5.34 -11.85
CA GLN A 68 -5.94 -5.54 -10.77
C GLN A 68 -5.88 -4.39 -9.76
N ILE A 69 -4.70 -4.10 -9.21
CA ILE A 69 -4.56 -3.08 -8.18
C ILE A 69 -4.89 -1.68 -8.70
N THR A 70 -4.46 -1.34 -9.92
CA THR A 70 -4.76 -0.01 -10.49
C THR A 70 -6.23 0.18 -10.78
N THR A 71 -6.93 -0.87 -11.21
CA THR A 71 -8.38 -0.84 -11.43
C THR A 71 -9.12 -0.59 -10.12
N GLU A 72 -8.74 -1.29 -9.05
CA GLU A 72 -9.32 -1.10 -7.72
C GLU A 72 -9.16 0.33 -7.21
N TYR A 73 -7.95 0.89 -7.29
CA TYR A 73 -7.69 2.26 -6.84
C TYR A 73 -8.37 3.35 -7.70
N ARG A 74 -8.62 3.09 -9.00
CA ARG A 74 -9.41 3.98 -9.85
C ARG A 74 -10.89 3.98 -9.47
N GLN A 75 -11.43 2.81 -9.10
CA GLN A 75 -12.85 2.63 -8.78
C GLN A 75 -13.19 3.10 -7.36
N ASN A 76 -12.31 2.87 -6.38
CA ASN A 76 -12.53 3.15 -4.97
C ASN A 76 -12.19 4.61 -4.58
N ASN A 77 -12.51 5.57 -5.43
CA ASN A 77 -12.24 6.99 -5.16
C ASN A 77 -13.17 7.60 -4.09
N SER A 78 -13.23 6.99 -2.91
CA SER A 78 -14.02 7.47 -1.77
C SER A 78 -13.48 8.74 -1.10
N ILE A 79 -12.30 9.24 -1.55
CA ILE A 79 -11.60 10.37 -0.92
C ILE A 79 -11.92 11.71 -1.63
N GLY A 80 -12.70 11.69 -2.73
CA GLY A 80 -13.05 12.91 -3.48
C GLY A 80 -11.86 13.57 -4.20
N LYS A 81 -10.76 12.83 -4.43
CA LYS A 81 -9.59 13.29 -5.19
C LYS A 81 -9.67 12.83 -6.64
N GLN A 82 -9.13 13.61 -7.55
CA GLN A 82 -8.95 13.23 -8.93
C GLN A 82 -7.68 12.39 -9.07
N ILE A 83 -7.83 11.08 -9.34
CA ILE A 83 -6.72 10.11 -9.38
C ILE A 83 -6.51 9.70 -10.84
N ASP A 84 -5.31 9.97 -11.37
CA ASP A 84 -4.84 9.48 -12.67
C ASP A 84 -3.70 8.50 -12.44
N ILE A 85 -3.92 7.21 -12.76
CA ILE A 85 -2.90 6.16 -12.64
C ILE A 85 -2.52 5.68 -14.03
N GLN A 86 -1.26 5.79 -14.39
CA GLN A 86 -0.69 5.31 -15.63
C GLN A 86 0.23 4.11 -15.36
N THR A 87 0.18 3.10 -16.23
CA THR A 87 1.03 1.91 -16.13
C THR A 87 1.97 1.82 -17.33
N GLU A 88 3.26 1.69 -17.05
CA GLU A 88 4.32 1.52 -18.05
C GLU A 88 4.95 0.14 -17.87
N ILE A 89 4.42 -0.86 -18.58
CA ILE A 89 4.88 -2.24 -18.47
C ILE A 89 5.54 -2.63 -19.78
N SER A 90 6.80 -3.05 -19.71
CA SER A 90 7.52 -3.57 -20.88
C SER A 90 6.73 -4.72 -21.53
N PRO A 91 6.59 -4.74 -22.88
CA PRO A 91 5.81 -5.77 -23.58
C PRO A 91 6.31 -7.19 -23.33
N THR A 92 7.62 -7.37 -23.08
CA THR A 92 8.29 -8.65 -22.87
C THR A 92 8.51 -8.98 -21.40
N VAL A 93 7.48 -8.76 -20.56
CA VAL A 93 7.55 -9.09 -19.14
C VAL A 93 7.18 -10.57 -18.93
N PRO A 94 8.15 -11.47 -18.69
CA PRO A 94 7.85 -12.85 -18.33
C PRO A 94 7.30 -12.93 -16.89
N LEU A 95 6.85 -14.12 -16.48
CA LEU A 95 6.43 -14.36 -15.10
C LEU A 95 7.57 -14.02 -14.12
N ALA A 96 7.25 -13.24 -13.09
CA ALA A 96 8.16 -12.96 -12.00
C ALA A 96 8.06 -14.02 -10.91
N GLN A 97 9.17 -14.36 -10.26
CA GLN A 97 9.18 -15.24 -9.09
C GLN A 97 8.99 -14.37 -7.85
N VAL A 98 7.75 -14.18 -7.43
CA VAL A 98 7.35 -13.32 -6.30
C VAL A 98 6.20 -13.94 -5.50
N ASP A 99 5.95 -13.42 -4.32
CA ASP A 99 4.71 -13.65 -3.59
C ASP A 99 3.68 -12.59 -4.03
N PRO A 100 2.61 -12.96 -4.76
CA PRO A 100 1.67 -12.00 -5.30
C PRO A 100 0.87 -11.26 -4.23
N LEU A 101 0.55 -11.90 -3.11
CA LEU A 101 -0.24 -11.29 -2.03
C LEU A 101 0.58 -10.22 -1.29
N LEU A 102 1.83 -10.56 -0.95
CA LEU A 102 2.73 -9.62 -0.31
C LEU A 102 3.06 -8.44 -1.22
N LEU A 103 3.33 -8.72 -2.50
CA LEU A 103 3.64 -7.66 -3.46
C LEU A 103 2.43 -6.76 -3.72
N TYR A 104 1.23 -7.33 -3.83
CA TYR A 104 -0.02 -6.58 -3.95
C TYR A 104 -0.22 -5.62 -2.76
N SER A 105 -0.07 -6.14 -1.53
CA SER A 105 -0.21 -5.34 -0.32
C SER A 105 0.85 -4.22 -0.23
N ALA A 106 2.11 -4.52 -0.61
CA ALA A 106 3.17 -3.52 -0.65
C ALA A 106 2.88 -2.40 -1.66
N LEU A 107 2.43 -2.75 -2.87
CA LEU A 107 2.02 -1.77 -3.89
C LEU A 107 0.81 -0.95 -3.42
N GLY A 108 -0.14 -1.58 -2.74
CA GLY A 108 -1.29 -0.91 -2.12
C GLY A 108 -0.86 0.17 -1.12
N ASN A 109 0.13 -0.14 -0.27
CA ASN A 109 0.71 0.84 0.66
C ASN A 109 1.36 2.03 -0.07
N LEU A 110 2.08 1.79 -1.17
CA LEU A 110 2.70 2.87 -1.96
C LEU A 110 1.64 3.73 -2.65
N LEU A 111 0.62 3.12 -3.26
CA LEU A 111 -0.49 3.84 -3.89
C LEU A 111 -1.29 4.66 -2.87
N GLY A 112 -1.60 4.06 -1.73
CA GLY A 112 -2.27 4.73 -0.62
C GLY A 112 -1.47 5.95 -0.13
N ASN A 113 -0.15 5.84 -0.03
CA ASN A 113 0.73 6.96 0.32
C ASN A 113 0.72 8.05 -0.76
N ALA A 114 0.83 7.70 -2.05
CA ALA A 114 0.77 8.64 -3.15
C ALA A 114 -0.53 9.47 -3.12
N ILE A 115 -1.67 8.81 -2.90
CA ILE A 115 -2.98 9.49 -2.79
C ILE A 115 -3.07 10.33 -1.52
N LYS A 116 -2.61 9.81 -0.40
CA LYS A 116 -2.69 10.47 0.90
C LYS A 116 -1.83 11.75 0.96
N TYR A 117 -0.64 11.70 0.40
CA TYR A 117 0.34 12.80 0.44
C TYR A 117 0.36 13.64 -0.83
N SER A 118 -0.76 13.74 -1.53
CA SER A 118 -0.98 14.60 -2.69
C SER A 118 -2.06 15.66 -2.43
N GLY A 119 -2.21 16.59 -3.37
CA GLY A 119 -3.31 17.58 -3.41
C GLY A 119 -4.65 16.97 -3.80
N THR A 120 -5.55 17.79 -4.36
CA THR A 120 -6.89 17.36 -4.86
C THR A 120 -6.79 16.54 -6.13
N LYS A 121 -5.70 16.70 -6.89
CA LYS A 121 -5.36 15.90 -8.07
C LYS A 121 -4.05 15.18 -7.80
N VAL A 122 -3.95 13.93 -8.22
CA VAL A 122 -2.73 13.15 -8.12
C VAL A 122 -2.53 12.34 -9.40
N ARG A 123 -1.33 12.40 -9.94
CA ARG A 123 -0.86 11.53 -11.03
C ARG A 123 0.12 10.53 -10.47
N ILE A 124 -0.15 9.26 -10.75
CA ILE A 124 0.70 8.15 -10.32
C ILE A 124 1.13 7.38 -11.56
N ARG A 125 2.43 7.11 -11.69
CA ARG A 125 2.99 6.24 -12.71
C ARG A 125 3.54 4.99 -12.05
N ILE A 126 3.13 3.84 -12.58
CA ILE A 126 3.64 2.56 -12.12
C ILE A 126 4.41 1.93 -13.27
N GLY A 127 5.70 1.78 -13.10
CA GLY A 127 6.57 1.14 -14.08
C GLY A 127 6.92 -0.28 -13.68
N CYS A 128 7.03 -1.18 -14.69
CA CYS A 128 7.59 -2.49 -14.49
C CYS A 128 8.48 -2.86 -15.67
N ARG A 129 9.77 -3.12 -15.40
CA ARG A 129 10.72 -3.59 -16.40
C ARG A 129 11.61 -4.68 -15.85
N ARG A 130 12.13 -5.49 -16.76
CA ARG A 130 13.11 -6.50 -16.43
C ARG A 130 14.49 -6.04 -16.87
N GLU A 131 15.44 -6.09 -15.96
CA GLU A 131 16.85 -5.87 -16.25
C GLU A 131 17.65 -7.12 -15.91
N ALA A 132 18.30 -7.72 -16.92
CA ALA A 132 19.18 -8.88 -16.76
C ALA A 132 18.71 -9.93 -15.73
N LYS A 133 19.06 -9.74 -14.46
CA LYS A 133 18.80 -10.69 -13.36
C LYS A 133 17.84 -10.15 -12.30
N LYS A 134 17.19 -9.01 -12.55
CA LYS A 134 16.28 -8.39 -11.59
C LYS A 134 15.05 -7.80 -12.26
N TRP A 135 13.96 -7.71 -11.50
CA TRP A 135 12.78 -6.94 -11.78
C TRP A 135 12.93 -5.58 -11.16
N ILE A 136 12.53 -4.55 -11.87
CA ILE A 136 12.43 -3.19 -11.36
C ILE A 136 10.99 -2.77 -11.46
N LEU A 137 10.41 -2.49 -10.29
CA LEU A 137 9.08 -1.88 -10.15
C LEU A 137 9.29 -0.45 -9.66
N THR A 138 8.60 0.49 -10.28
CA THR A 138 8.61 1.90 -9.87
C THR A 138 7.20 2.37 -9.58
N VAL A 139 7.04 3.15 -8.51
CA VAL A 139 5.82 3.88 -8.19
C VAL A 139 6.21 5.33 -8.02
N GLN A 140 5.78 6.18 -8.94
CA GLN A 140 6.06 7.60 -8.94
C GLN A 140 4.77 8.38 -8.78
N ASP A 141 4.75 9.39 -7.92
CA ASP A 141 3.65 10.33 -7.73
C ASP A 141 4.11 11.78 -7.94
N ASP A 142 3.15 12.69 -8.14
CA ASP A 142 3.36 14.13 -8.20
C ASP A 142 2.92 14.84 -6.90
N GLY A 143 3.00 14.16 -5.77
CA GLY A 143 2.63 14.65 -4.45
C GLY A 143 3.61 15.68 -3.87
N TYR A 144 3.56 15.83 -2.54
CA TYR A 144 4.32 16.87 -1.83
C TYR A 144 5.83 16.56 -1.66
N GLY A 145 6.26 15.39 -2.09
CA GLY A 145 7.65 14.94 -1.92
C GLY A 145 8.02 14.61 -0.47
N ILE A 146 9.21 14.05 -0.30
CA ILE A 146 9.80 13.66 0.98
C ILE A 146 11.11 14.42 1.17
N PRO A 147 11.24 15.26 2.22
CA PRO A 147 12.45 16.00 2.51
C PRO A 147 13.69 15.08 2.59
N PRO A 148 14.85 15.49 2.07
CA PRO A 148 16.05 14.65 2.04
C PRO A 148 16.47 14.13 3.42
N GLU A 149 16.30 14.95 4.47
CA GLU A 149 16.59 14.59 5.86
C GLU A 149 15.68 13.48 6.40
N GLU A 150 14.46 13.33 5.85
CA GLU A 150 13.50 12.31 6.26
C GLU A 150 13.69 10.98 5.49
N GLN A 151 14.22 11.01 4.26
CA GLN A 151 14.29 9.83 3.38
C GLN A 151 15.03 8.64 3.99
N LYS A 152 16.07 8.89 4.79
CA LYS A 152 16.82 7.84 5.49
C LYS A 152 16.05 7.15 6.61
N PHE A 153 14.92 7.71 7.04
CA PHE A 153 14.13 7.19 8.16
C PHE A 153 12.74 6.68 7.76
N ILE A 154 12.28 6.96 6.54
CA ILE A 154 10.89 6.64 6.13
C ILE A 154 10.54 5.15 6.16
N PHE A 155 11.54 4.29 6.09
CA PHE A 155 11.38 2.83 6.18
C PHE A 155 11.49 2.29 7.62
N GLN A 156 11.73 3.16 8.61
CA GLN A 156 11.75 2.79 10.02
C GLN A 156 10.33 2.81 10.59
N GLU A 157 10.08 1.93 11.54
CA GLU A 157 8.79 1.85 12.23
C GLU A 157 8.43 3.14 12.96
N TYR A 158 7.13 3.44 12.97
CA TYR A 158 6.57 4.60 13.69
C TYR A 158 7.17 5.95 13.28
N LYS A 159 7.91 6.00 12.18
CA LYS A 159 8.42 7.26 11.64
C LYS A 159 7.37 7.91 10.73
N ARG A 160 7.04 9.14 11.08
CA ARG A 160 6.17 10.02 10.28
C ARG A 160 6.93 11.29 9.98
N GLY A 161 6.81 11.78 8.76
CA GLY A 161 7.37 13.06 8.37
C GLY A 161 6.93 14.17 9.33
N GLN A 162 7.87 14.99 9.79
CA GLN A 162 7.63 16.07 10.76
C GLN A 162 6.59 17.06 10.24
N ARG A 163 6.59 17.32 8.92
CA ARG A 163 5.68 18.23 8.22
C ARG A 163 4.19 17.90 8.45
N TYR A 164 3.88 16.66 8.79
CA TYR A 164 2.50 16.17 8.93
C TYR A 164 2.15 15.74 10.36
N LYS A 165 3.03 16.01 11.32
CA LYS A 165 2.73 15.78 12.74
C LYS A 165 1.59 16.70 13.16
N GLY A 166 0.47 16.10 13.60
CA GLY A 166 -0.71 16.85 14.05
C GLY A 166 -1.80 17.06 12.99
N ASP A 167 -1.56 16.72 11.72
CA ASP A 167 -2.61 16.76 10.71
C ASP A 167 -3.59 15.58 10.92
N LYS A 168 -4.75 15.91 11.52
CA LYS A 168 -5.82 14.94 11.84
C LYS A 168 -6.44 14.30 10.59
N GLN A 169 -6.30 14.92 9.42
CA GLN A 169 -6.84 14.39 8.16
C GLN A 169 -5.93 13.32 7.54
N ARG A 170 -4.65 13.31 7.89
CA ARG A 170 -3.65 12.37 7.37
C ARG A 170 -3.28 11.30 8.40
N LYS A 171 -4.30 10.61 8.91
CA LYS A 171 -4.12 9.51 9.87
C LYS A 171 -3.24 8.40 9.30
N GLY A 172 -2.42 7.77 10.14
CA GLY A 172 -1.60 6.60 9.81
C GLY A 172 -0.46 6.44 10.81
N PHE A 173 -0.07 5.21 11.10
CA PHE A 173 0.84 4.85 12.19
C PHE A 173 2.32 4.89 11.81
N GLY A 174 2.64 5.14 10.54
CA GLY A 174 4.02 5.10 10.03
C GLY A 174 4.54 3.69 9.80
N LEU A 175 3.65 2.71 9.63
CA LEU A 175 3.99 1.30 9.44
C LEU A 175 3.99 0.86 7.97
N GLY A 176 3.27 1.57 7.10
CA GLY A 176 3.10 1.16 5.70
C GLY A 176 4.41 1.04 4.93
N LEU A 177 5.33 2.01 5.05
CA LEU A 177 6.62 1.94 4.35
C LEU A 177 7.59 0.94 4.98
N CYS A 178 7.54 0.76 6.30
CA CYS A 178 8.27 -0.30 6.98
C CYS A 178 7.82 -1.69 6.48
N TYR A 179 6.50 -1.90 6.36
CA TYR A 179 5.95 -3.12 5.78
C TYR A 179 6.41 -3.33 4.33
N VAL A 180 6.40 -2.29 3.49
CA VAL A 180 6.93 -2.37 2.12
C VAL A 180 8.39 -2.83 2.12
N ALA A 181 9.23 -2.26 2.98
CA ALA A 181 10.63 -2.65 3.10
C ALA A 181 10.78 -4.12 3.55
N ALA A 182 9.95 -4.57 4.48
CA ALA A 182 9.95 -5.96 4.94
C ALA A 182 9.53 -6.94 3.83
N VAL A 183 8.50 -6.61 3.05
CA VAL A 183 8.08 -7.38 1.88
C VAL A 183 9.20 -7.48 0.85
N VAL A 184 9.83 -6.35 0.52
CA VAL A 184 10.94 -6.31 -0.43
C VAL A 184 12.12 -7.15 0.06
N LYS A 185 12.46 -7.06 1.35
CA LYS A 185 13.49 -7.89 2.00
C LYS A 185 13.15 -9.38 1.96
N ALA A 186 11.88 -9.75 2.19
CA ALA A 186 11.43 -11.15 2.08
C ALA A 186 11.58 -11.71 0.66
N HIS A 187 11.53 -10.85 -0.36
CA HIS A 187 11.85 -11.18 -1.75
C HIS A 187 13.34 -11.10 -2.08
N HIS A 188 14.22 -10.88 -1.07
CA HIS A 188 15.65 -10.62 -1.25
C HIS A 188 15.95 -9.42 -2.15
N GLY A 189 15.02 -8.48 -2.20
CA GLY A 189 15.09 -7.28 -2.99
C GLY A 189 15.68 -6.09 -2.24
N HIS A 190 15.67 -4.96 -2.92
CA HIS A 190 16.07 -3.67 -2.39
C HIS A 190 15.04 -2.61 -2.76
N ILE A 191 14.79 -1.66 -1.87
CA ILE A 191 13.92 -0.51 -2.11
C ILE A 191 14.70 0.78 -1.93
N GLN A 192 14.46 1.73 -2.82
CA GLN A 192 15.02 3.08 -2.77
C GLN A 192 13.90 4.09 -2.92
N VAL A 193 14.13 5.30 -2.43
CA VAL A 193 13.28 6.47 -2.62
C VAL A 193 14.07 7.57 -3.30
N ASN A 194 13.45 8.22 -4.26
CA ASN A 194 13.96 9.40 -4.94
C ASN A 194 12.92 10.51 -4.83
N SER A 195 13.28 11.62 -4.20
CA SER A 195 12.41 12.78 -4.03
C SER A 195 13.27 14.02 -3.76
N ASP A 196 12.88 15.15 -4.32
CA ASP A 196 13.57 16.43 -4.06
C ASP A 196 13.04 17.17 -2.81
N GLY A 197 12.04 16.59 -2.13
CA GLY A 197 11.39 17.15 -0.96
C GLY A 197 10.39 18.27 -1.25
N LYS A 198 10.13 18.57 -2.52
CA LYS A 198 9.23 19.66 -2.94
C LYS A 198 8.09 19.17 -3.81
N GLN A 199 8.39 18.28 -4.75
CA GLN A 199 7.41 17.81 -5.73
C GLN A 199 7.67 16.36 -6.10
N GLY A 200 6.70 15.49 -5.78
CA GLY A 200 6.69 14.10 -6.17
C GLY A 200 7.65 13.20 -5.40
N THR A 201 7.36 11.91 -5.48
CA THR A 201 8.18 10.85 -4.91
C THR A 201 8.21 9.69 -5.88
N GLU A 202 9.38 9.07 -6.03
CA GLU A 202 9.55 7.83 -6.76
C GLU A 202 10.12 6.76 -5.82
N PHE A 203 9.38 5.66 -5.66
CA PHE A 203 9.87 4.46 -5.02
C PHE A 203 10.34 3.48 -6.09
N ILE A 204 11.54 2.93 -5.92
CA ILE A 204 12.16 1.97 -6.83
C ILE A 204 12.39 0.68 -6.07
N ILE A 205 11.70 -0.39 -6.49
CA ILE A 205 11.82 -1.73 -5.92
C ILE A 205 12.57 -2.62 -6.90
N GLU A 206 13.65 -3.21 -6.45
CA GLU A 206 14.44 -4.18 -7.19
C GLU A 206 14.27 -5.57 -6.59
N ILE A 207 13.76 -6.53 -7.36
CA ILE A 207 13.60 -7.92 -6.94
C ILE A 207 14.49 -8.82 -7.80
N PRO A 208 15.45 -9.56 -7.20
CA PRO A 208 16.30 -10.49 -7.95
C PRO A 208 15.49 -11.57 -8.65
N GLN A 209 15.84 -11.85 -9.89
CA GLN A 209 15.22 -12.94 -10.64
C GLN A 209 15.84 -14.27 -10.23
N ARG A 210 15.07 -15.08 -9.54
CA ARG A 210 15.48 -16.46 -9.25
C ARG A 210 15.18 -17.35 -10.44
N LYS A 211 16.13 -18.23 -10.80
CA LYS A 211 15.82 -19.32 -11.72
C LYS A 211 14.78 -20.20 -11.04
N ALA A 212 13.66 -20.50 -11.73
CA ALA A 212 12.70 -21.48 -11.26
C ALA A 212 13.44 -22.77 -10.91
N LYS A 213 13.36 -23.25 -9.68
CA LYS A 213 13.88 -24.57 -9.33
C LYS A 213 13.08 -25.57 -10.19
N ARG A 214 13.73 -26.21 -11.16
CA ARG A 214 13.14 -27.35 -11.86
C ARG A 214 12.73 -28.36 -10.78
N ARG A 215 11.42 -28.54 -10.57
CA ARG A 215 10.90 -29.69 -9.81
C ARG A 215 11.47 -30.92 -10.49
N LYS A 216 12.39 -31.64 -9.84
CA LYS A 216 12.75 -32.98 -10.26
C LYS A 216 11.44 -33.77 -10.21
N ALA A 217 10.96 -34.22 -11.37
CA ALA A 217 9.91 -35.19 -11.44
C ALA A 217 10.37 -36.39 -10.58
N ARG A 218 9.63 -36.72 -9.54
CA ARG A 218 9.83 -37.97 -8.82
C ARG A 218 9.33 -39.04 -9.76
N SER A 219 10.27 -39.81 -10.28
CA SER A 219 10.02 -41.12 -10.95
C SER A 219 9.42 -42.06 -9.94
#